data_b0d9a3eca723b577088404bea5bbf4b6
#
_entry.id   b0d9a3eca723b577088404bea5bbf4b6
#
_cell.length_a   1.000
_cell.length_b   1.000
_cell.length_c   1.000
_cell.angle_alpha   90.00
_cell.angle_beta   90.00
_cell.angle_gamma   90.00
#
_symmetry.space_group_name_H-M   'P 1'
#
loop_
_entity.id
_entity.type
_entity.pdbx_description
1 polymer ?
#
loop_
_entity_poly.entity_id
_entity_poly.type
_entity_poly.pdbx_seq_one_letter_code
_entity_poly.pdbx_strand_id
1 'polypeptide(L)'
;MDAYKLYKAERWLYLHHIPFLPKVIKGIIYLLHNSVISYQTQIGENCKFLYGGIGCVIGKETVIGNHVIIGTNVLTGGRSNKKGMPVIGNNVYI
;
A
#
# COMPACT_ATOMS: atom_id res chain seq x y z
N MET A 1 -3.84 -11.38 -9.95
CA MET A 1 -2.71 -10.52 -9.52
C MET A 1 -3.21 -9.66 -8.38
N ASP A 2 -2.59 -9.70 -7.22
CA ASP A 2 -3.10 -8.92 -6.08
C ASP A 2 -2.40 -7.57 -5.94
N ALA A 3 -3.01 -6.72 -5.13
CA ALA A 3 -2.53 -5.35 -4.95
C ALA A 3 -1.13 -5.31 -4.31
N TYR A 4 -0.79 -6.28 -3.47
CA TYR A 4 0.51 -6.31 -2.84
C TYR A 4 1.62 -6.54 -3.87
N LYS A 5 1.41 -7.45 -4.81
CA LYS A 5 2.38 -7.70 -5.88
C LYS A 5 2.55 -6.48 -6.77
N LEU A 6 1.46 -5.83 -7.11
CA LEU A 6 1.52 -4.58 -7.87
C LEU A 6 2.21 -3.47 -7.09
N TYR A 7 1.93 -3.39 -5.79
CA TYR A 7 2.61 -2.43 -4.92
C TYR A 7 4.13 -2.67 -4.92
N LYS A 8 4.56 -3.93 -4.81
CA LYS A 8 5.99 -4.24 -4.81
C LYS A 8 6.65 -3.81 -6.11
N ALA A 9 5.96 -3.99 -7.24
CA ALA A 9 6.47 -3.54 -8.53
C ALA A 9 6.58 -2.02 -8.60
N GLU A 10 5.53 -1.29 -8.19
CA GLU A 10 5.59 0.18 -8.23
C GLU A 10 6.64 0.74 -7.27
N ARG A 11 6.79 0.10 -6.10
CA ARG A 11 7.79 0.50 -5.11
C ARG A 11 9.20 0.29 -5.64
N TRP A 12 9.45 -0.84 -6.28
CA TRP A 12 10.74 -1.13 -6.89
C TRP A 12 11.09 -0.08 -7.94
N LEU A 13 10.13 0.24 -8.81
CA LEU A 13 10.34 1.25 -9.85
C LEU A 13 10.61 2.62 -9.23
N TYR A 14 9.89 2.97 -8.18
CA TYR A 14 10.09 4.24 -7.49
C TYR A 14 11.49 4.33 -6.88
N LEU A 15 11.93 3.27 -6.21
CA LEU A 15 13.24 3.25 -5.56
C LEU A 15 14.39 3.28 -6.57
N HIS A 16 14.15 2.85 -7.81
CA HIS A 16 15.16 2.90 -8.88
C HIS A 16 15.04 4.17 -9.72
N HIS A 17 14.30 5.16 -9.24
CA HIS A 17 14.16 6.47 -9.88
C HIS A 17 13.63 6.41 -11.31
N ILE A 18 12.76 5.46 -11.61
CA ILE A 18 12.11 5.35 -12.91
C ILE A 18 10.89 6.27 -12.92
N PRO A 19 10.84 7.28 -13.79
CA PRO A 19 9.71 8.21 -13.82
C PRO A 19 8.47 7.59 -14.48
N PHE A 20 7.31 8.02 -14.07
CA PHE A 20 5.98 7.69 -14.61
C PHE A 20 5.46 6.29 -14.32
N LEU A 21 6.29 5.23 -14.43
CA LEU A 21 5.81 3.86 -14.26
C LEU A 21 5.19 3.60 -12.88
N PRO A 22 5.75 4.09 -11.76
CA PRO A 22 5.09 3.92 -10.47
C PRO A 22 3.67 4.49 -10.44
N LYS A 23 3.46 5.62 -11.06
CA LYS A 23 2.13 6.25 -11.13
C LYS A 23 1.17 5.42 -11.98
N VAL A 24 1.67 4.83 -13.05
CA VAL A 24 0.85 3.95 -13.91
C VAL A 24 0.40 2.72 -13.12
N ILE A 25 1.30 2.10 -12.37
CA ILE A 25 0.96 0.92 -11.59
C ILE A 25 -0.01 1.28 -10.46
N LYS A 26 0.16 2.44 -9.83
CA LYS A 26 -0.79 2.92 -8.83
C LYS A 26 -2.18 3.03 -9.44
N GLY A 27 -2.29 3.55 -10.66
CA GLY A 27 -3.56 3.63 -11.38
C GLY A 27 -4.13 2.25 -11.69
N ILE A 28 -3.30 1.28 -12.04
CA ILE A 28 -3.73 -0.09 -12.28
C ILE A 28 -4.30 -0.70 -11.01
N ILE A 29 -3.65 -0.49 -9.87
CA ILE A 29 -4.17 -0.96 -8.58
C ILE A 29 -5.55 -0.37 -8.32
N TYR A 30 -5.72 0.91 -8.57
CA TYR A 30 -7.01 1.57 -8.39
C TYR A 30 -8.10 0.95 -9.29
N LEU A 31 -7.78 0.73 -10.55
CA LEU A 31 -8.76 0.21 -11.51
C LEU A 31 -9.12 -1.26 -11.25
N LEU A 32 -8.13 -2.09 -10.91
CA LEU A 32 -8.36 -3.52 -10.73
C LEU A 32 -8.91 -3.87 -9.35
N HIS A 33 -8.48 -3.16 -8.33
CA HIS A 33 -8.79 -3.52 -6.94
C HIS A 33 -9.60 -2.45 -6.22
N ASN A 34 -9.91 -1.34 -6.88
CA ASN A 34 -10.57 -0.20 -6.25
C ASN A 34 -9.83 0.24 -4.97
N SER A 35 -8.52 0.16 -5.00
CA SER A 35 -7.65 0.47 -3.87
C SER A 35 -6.66 1.56 -4.23
N VAL A 36 -6.29 2.36 -3.24
CA VAL A 36 -5.28 3.39 -3.41
C VAL A 36 -4.08 3.04 -2.54
N ILE A 37 -3.00 2.60 -3.17
CA ILE A 37 -1.77 2.22 -2.48
C ILE A 37 -0.62 2.97 -3.17
N SER A 38 -0.02 3.88 -2.44
CA SER A 38 1.06 4.69 -3.02
C SER A 38 2.36 3.90 -3.09
N TYR A 39 3.14 4.14 -4.13
CA TYR A 39 4.50 3.62 -4.22
C TYR A 39 5.43 4.21 -3.14
N GLN A 40 5.02 5.30 -2.50
CA GLN A 40 5.78 5.92 -1.41
C GLN A 40 5.52 5.26 -0.05
N THR A 41 4.43 4.49 0.08
CA THR A 41 4.10 3.78 1.30
C THR A 41 5.14 2.69 1.58
N GLN A 42 5.52 2.55 2.84
CA GLN A 42 6.45 1.51 3.25
C GLN A 42 5.67 0.31 3.79
N ILE A 43 5.62 -0.76 3.02
CA ILE A 43 5.00 -2.02 3.43
C ILE A 43 6.10 -3.07 3.50
N GLY A 44 6.20 -3.73 4.65
CA GLY A 44 7.23 -4.74 4.88
C GLY A 44 7.03 -6.00 4.05
N GLU A 45 7.80 -7.03 4.35
CA GLU A 45 7.79 -8.27 3.61
C GLU A 45 6.73 -9.24 4.13
N ASN A 46 6.32 -10.15 3.26
CA ASN A 46 5.37 -11.22 3.59
C ASN A 46 4.04 -10.70 4.11
N CYS A 47 3.63 -9.54 3.64
CA CYS A 47 2.31 -9.01 3.92
C CYS A 47 1.29 -9.60 2.95
N LYS A 48 0.02 -9.56 3.35
CA LYS A 48 -1.05 -10.11 2.53
C LYS A 48 -2.24 -9.18 2.56
N PHE A 49 -2.79 -8.90 1.39
CA PHE A 49 -4.08 -8.24 1.27
C PHE A 49 -5.13 -9.31 1.02
N LEU A 50 -6.14 -9.38 1.88
CA LEU A 50 -7.22 -10.33 1.69
C LEU A 50 -8.02 -9.96 0.44
N TYR A 51 -8.50 -10.98 -0.26
CA TYR A 51 -9.26 -10.81 -1.51
C TYR A 51 -8.54 -9.94 -2.54
N GLY A 52 -7.21 -10.00 -2.56
CA GLY A 52 -6.42 -9.23 -3.53
C GLY A 52 -6.27 -7.76 -3.21
N GLY A 53 -6.82 -7.28 -2.11
CA GLY A 53 -6.67 -5.88 -1.70
C GLY A 53 -7.80 -4.98 -2.17
N ILE A 54 -9.04 -5.42 -2.04
CA ILE A 54 -10.20 -4.66 -2.50
C ILE A 54 -10.52 -3.51 -1.56
N GLY A 55 -10.70 -2.31 -2.11
CA GLY A 55 -11.24 -1.16 -1.40
C GLY A 55 -10.32 -0.57 -0.33
N CYS A 56 -9.04 -0.88 -0.36
CA CYS A 56 -8.09 -0.36 0.61
C CYS A 56 -7.58 1.02 0.22
N VAL A 57 -7.45 1.91 1.18
CA VAL A 57 -6.78 3.20 0.98
C VAL A 57 -5.64 3.29 1.97
N ILE A 58 -4.43 3.18 1.45
CA ILE A 58 -3.22 3.18 2.27
C ILE A 58 -2.47 4.50 2.01
N GLY A 59 -2.35 5.31 3.05
CA GLY A 59 -1.71 6.61 2.94
C GLY A 59 -0.23 6.50 2.59
N LYS A 60 0.28 7.46 1.83
CA LYS A 60 1.66 7.42 1.34
C LYS A 60 2.71 7.46 2.45
N GLU A 61 2.37 7.99 3.60
CA GLU A 61 3.30 8.08 4.73
C GLU A 61 3.08 6.98 5.77
N THR A 62 2.14 6.07 5.52
CA THR A 62 1.91 4.93 6.39
C THR A 62 3.10 3.98 6.34
N VAL A 63 3.47 3.44 7.49
CA VAL A 63 4.52 2.43 7.59
C VAL A 63 3.89 1.14 8.12
N ILE A 64 4.02 0.07 7.35
CA ILE A 64 3.48 -1.24 7.72
C ILE A 64 4.65 -2.21 7.86
N GLY A 65 4.67 -2.92 8.98
CA GLY A 65 5.73 -3.89 9.26
C GLY A 65 5.63 -5.15 8.43
N ASN A 66 6.31 -6.20 8.87
CA ASN A 66 6.36 -7.49 8.17
C ASN A 66 5.23 -8.40 8.65
N HIS A 67 4.82 -9.34 7.80
CA HIS A 67 3.83 -10.37 8.14
C HIS A 67 2.49 -9.77 8.60
N VAL A 68 2.08 -8.66 7.97
CA VAL A 68 0.81 -8.02 8.28
C VAL A 68 -0.24 -8.51 7.31
N ILE A 69 -1.43 -8.84 7.82
CA ILE A 69 -2.57 -9.20 6.99
C ILE A 69 -3.54 -8.02 6.99
N ILE A 70 -3.84 -7.53 5.80
CA ILE A 70 -4.72 -6.37 5.61
C ILE A 70 -6.03 -6.85 5.02
N GLY A 71 -7.12 -6.59 5.73
CA GLY A 71 -8.46 -6.95 5.26
C GLY A 71 -8.95 -6.05 4.14
N THR A 72 -10.19 -6.23 3.75
CA THR A 72 -10.81 -5.38 2.74
C THR A 72 -11.28 -4.06 3.35
N ASN A 73 -11.34 -3.01 2.52
CA ASN A 73 -11.84 -1.70 2.91
C ASN A 73 -11.07 -1.08 4.09
N VAL A 74 -9.79 -1.37 4.19
CA VAL A 74 -8.94 -0.79 5.23
C VAL A 74 -8.50 0.60 4.82
N LEU A 75 -8.71 1.55 5.70
CA LEU A 75 -8.24 2.92 5.50
C LEU A 75 -7.12 3.20 6.48
N THR A 76 -5.93 3.44 5.97
CA THR A 76 -4.83 3.95 6.76
C THR A 76 -4.39 5.29 6.19
N GLY A 77 -4.07 6.19 7.04
CA GLY A 77 -3.66 7.50 6.59
C GLY A 77 -4.17 8.55 7.53
N GLY A 78 -3.46 9.63 7.62
CA GLY A 78 -3.83 10.71 8.48
C GLY A 78 -4.77 11.68 7.80
N ARG A 79 -5.41 12.46 8.61
CA ARG A 79 -6.05 13.67 8.13
C ARG A 79 -4.96 14.65 7.74
N SER A 80 -5.24 15.49 6.76
CA SER A 80 -4.27 16.45 6.24
C SER A 80 -3.67 17.39 7.31
N ASN A 81 -4.34 17.56 8.43
CA ASN A 81 -3.91 18.47 9.49
C ASN A 81 -3.33 17.77 10.70
N LYS A 82 -3.14 16.46 10.67
CA LYS A 82 -2.56 15.74 11.78
C LYS A 82 -1.11 15.40 11.55
N LYS A 83 -0.32 15.62 12.59
CA LYS A 83 1.07 15.16 12.58
C LYS A 83 1.11 13.70 13.01
N GLY A 84 2.06 12.98 12.47
CA GLY A 84 2.24 11.57 12.78
C GLY A 84 1.40 10.69 11.88
N MET A 85 2.07 9.80 11.21
CA MET A 85 1.43 8.88 10.28
C MET A 85 1.26 7.53 10.94
N PRO A 86 0.27 6.74 10.52
CA PRO A 86 0.06 5.43 11.10
C PRO A 86 1.29 4.54 10.93
N VAL A 87 1.69 3.91 12.02
CA VAL A 87 2.73 2.88 11.99
C VAL A 87 2.11 1.59 12.49
N ILE A 88 2.12 0.58 11.62
CA ILE A 88 1.56 -0.73 11.94
C ILE A 88 2.73 -1.68 12.17
N GLY A 89 2.77 -2.28 13.34
CA GLY A 89 3.85 -3.18 13.71
C GLY A 89 3.83 -4.50 12.96
N ASN A 90 4.70 -5.43 13.35
CA ASN A 90 4.79 -6.73 12.70
C ASN A 90 3.69 -7.67 13.21
N ASN A 91 3.33 -8.64 12.38
CA ASN A 91 2.39 -9.71 12.75
C ASN A 91 1.01 -9.20 13.17
N VAL A 92 0.55 -8.14 12.52
CA VAL A 92 -0.74 -7.51 12.83
C VAL A 92 -1.78 -7.94 11.79
N TYR A 93 -3.01 -8.15 12.24
CA TYR A 93 -4.16 -8.37 11.38
C TYR A 93 -5.07 -7.15 11.47
N ILE A 94 -5.36 -6.55 10.34
CA ILE A 94 -6.19 -5.35 10.29
C ILE A 94 -7.54 -5.68 9.67
#